data_12fb9ad330786e2e7d161f0147bda56a
#
_entry.id   12fb9ad330786e2e7d161f0147bda56a
#
_cell.length_a   1.000
_cell.length_b   1.000
_cell.length_c   1.000
_cell.angle_alpha   90.00
_cell.angle_beta   90.00
_cell.angle_gamma   90.00
#
_symmetry.space_group_name_H-M   'P 1'
#
loop_
_entity.id
_entity.type
_entity.pdbx_description
1 polymer ?
#
loop_
_entity_poly.entity_id
_entity_poly.type
_entity_poly.pdbx_seq_one_letter_code
_entity_poly.pdbx_strand_id
1 'polypeptide(L)'
;MKNRVLVFFVMLFLFSCKEEKVEFVQSNVFNGLYLIKNPSKSDSLLKTQIIDFLMKNSLKSDYLSKTQLKEGIDFYRYTSDTKYFIENEGDDTGGFSQNSITDYTEENIATFFISECKKDSTKLVGKLYFYGNASFSSKREIDTLIYHCK
;
A
#
# COMPACT_ATOMS: atom_id res chain seq x y z
N MET A 1 -15.40 -49.91 -10.69
CA MET A 1 -16.03 -48.58 -10.68
C MET A 1 -15.70 -47.73 -9.44
N LYS A 2 -15.32 -48.31 -8.29
CA LYS A 2 -15.01 -47.54 -7.04
C LYS A 2 -13.78 -46.63 -7.12
N ASN A 3 -12.75 -46.97 -7.90
CA ASN A 3 -11.52 -46.15 -7.95
C ASN A 3 -11.63 -44.88 -8.79
N ARG A 4 -12.59 -44.79 -9.72
CA ARG A 4 -12.76 -43.54 -10.54
C ARG A 4 -13.45 -42.44 -9.78
N VAL A 5 -14.29 -42.74 -8.82
CA VAL A 5 -15.00 -41.77 -8.00
C VAL A 5 -14.03 -41.08 -7.00
N LEU A 6 -13.07 -41.86 -6.46
CA LEU A 6 -12.09 -41.33 -5.52
C LEU A 6 -11.14 -40.34 -6.15
N VAL A 7 -10.72 -40.57 -7.40
CA VAL A 7 -9.83 -39.65 -8.14
C VAL A 7 -10.55 -38.31 -8.44
N PHE A 8 -11.86 -38.36 -8.72
CA PHE A 8 -12.63 -37.12 -8.98
C PHE A 8 -12.81 -36.26 -7.71
N PHE A 9 -12.96 -36.91 -6.55
CA PHE A 9 -13.07 -36.20 -5.26
C PHE A 9 -11.74 -35.55 -4.86
N VAL A 10 -10.61 -36.20 -5.10
CA VAL A 10 -9.29 -35.64 -4.81
C VAL A 10 -8.97 -34.40 -5.73
N MET A 11 -9.40 -34.43 -6.99
CA MET A 11 -9.24 -33.27 -7.89
C MET A 11 -10.05 -32.06 -7.48
N LEU A 12 -11.22 -32.25 -6.86
CA LEU A 12 -12.06 -31.10 -6.41
C LEU A 12 -11.46 -30.36 -5.23
N PHE A 13 -10.63 -31.00 -4.39
CA PHE A 13 -9.95 -30.34 -3.29
C PHE A 13 -8.73 -29.49 -3.70
N LEU A 14 -8.19 -29.70 -4.90
CA LEU A 14 -7.01 -28.97 -5.38
C LEU A 14 -7.34 -27.57 -5.95
N PHE A 15 -8.60 -27.26 -6.18
CA PHE A 15 -9.02 -25.96 -6.75
C PHE A 15 -9.55 -24.97 -5.72
N SER A 16 -9.51 -25.29 -4.43
CA SER A 16 -9.97 -24.38 -3.38
C SER A 16 -8.83 -23.53 -2.78
N CYS A 17 -7.87 -23.10 -3.60
CA CYS A 17 -6.98 -22.02 -3.19
C CYS A 17 -7.76 -20.70 -3.39
N LYS A 18 -8.54 -20.29 -2.39
CA LYS A 18 -9.04 -18.90 -2.33
C LYS A 18 -7.82 -18.03 -2.22
N GLU A 19 -7.48 -17.30 -3.27
CA GLU A 19 -6.57 -16.17 -3.13
C GLU A 19 -7.19 -15.22 -2.11
N GLU A 20 -6.49 -15.03 -1.01
CA GLU A 20 -6.92 -14.06 0.00
C GLU A 20 -6.95 -12.69 -0.66
N LYS A 21 -8.05 -11.98 -0.47
CA LYS A 21 -8.24 -10.66 -1.06
C LYS A 21 -7.24 -9.68 -0.46
N VAL A 22 -6.60 -8.89 -1.31
CA VAL A 22 -5.75 -7.77 -0.87
C VAL A 22 -6.58 -6.79 -0.07
N GLU A 23 -6.09 -6.42 1.10
CA GLU A 23 -6.75 -5.49 2.02
C GLU A 23 -5.78 -4.35 2.38
N PHE A 24 -6.27 -3.11 2.28
CA PHE A 24 -5.55 -1.91 2.69
C PHE A 24 -6.11 -1.45 4.04
N VAL A 25 -5.29 -1.49 5.07
CA VAL A 25 -5.67 -1.12 6.43
C VAL A 25 -4.92 0.15 6.82
N GLN A 26 -5.66 1.20 7.15
CA GLN A 26 -5.08 2.45 7.62
C GLN A 26 -4.49 2.28 9.02
N SER A 27 -3.33 2.88 9.24
CA SER A 27 -2.72 2.96 10.57
C SER A 27 -3.57 3.81 11.51
N ASN A 28 -3.71 3.37 12.76
CA ASN A 28 -4.31 4.18 13.83
C ASN A 28 -3.30 5.17 14.41
N VAL A 29 -2.01 4.96 14.15
CA VAL A 29 -0.90 5.72 14.76
C VAL A 29 -0.46 6.85 13.85
N PHE A 30 -0.41 6.60 12.52
CA PHE A 30 0.10 7.57 11.55
C PHE A 30 -0.91 7.85 10.45
N ASN A 31 -1.19 9.12 10.23
CA ASN A 31 -1.98 9.55 9.08
C ASN A 31 -1.19 9.29 7.79
N GLY A 32 -1.89 8.81 6.74
CA GLY A 32 -1.27 8.52 5.46
C GLY A 32 -0.46 7.22 5.40
N LEU A 33 -0.43 6.44 6.48
CA LEU A 33 0.18 5.12 6.48
C LEU A 33 -0.87 4.03 6.29
N TYR A 34 -0.62 3.13 5.35
CA TYR A 34 -1.45 1.95 5.10
C TYR A 34 -0.61 0.68 5.12
N LEU A 35 -1.12 -0.35 5.78
CA LEU A 35 -0.57 -1.69 5.69
C LEU A 35 -1.38 -2.52 4.69
N ILE A 36 -0.69 -3.26 3.83
CA ILE A 36 -1.29 -4.15 2.83
C ILE A 36 -1.23 -5.58 3.35
N LYS A 37 -2.41 -6.14 3.67
CA LYS A 37 -2.57 -7.58 3.95
C LYS A 37 -2.71 -8.32 2.63
N ASN A 38 -2.11 -9.50 2.56
CA ASN A 38 -2.14 -10.39 1.40
C ASN A 38 -1.76 -9.69 0.07
N PRO A 39 -0.63 -8.95 0.02
CA PRO A 39 -0.22 -8.27 -1.19
C PRO A 39 -0.02 -9.29 -2.33
N SER A 40 -0.41 -8.91 -3.55
CA SER A 40 -0.17 -9.73 -4.72
C SER A 40 1.32 -10.04 -4.88
N LYS A 41 1.66 -11.28 -5.20
CA LYS A 41 3.04 -11.68 -5.54
C LYS A 41 3.52 -11.07 -6.87
N SER A 42 2.61 -10.67 -7.74
CA SER A 42 2.89 -9.97 -8.99
C SER A 42 3.01 -8.48 -8.72
N ASP A 43 4.19 -7.90 -8.93
CA ASP A 43 4.45 -6.46 -8.77
C ASP A 43 3.53 -5.62 -9.67
N SER A 44 3.28 -6.05 -10.89
CA SER A 44 2.38 -5.34 -11.81
C SER A 44 0.94 -5.28 -11.27
N LEU A 45 0.44 -6.40 -10.74
CA LEU A 45 -0.90 -6.44 -10.14
C LEU A 45 -0.97 -5.64 -8.85
N LEU A 46 0.04 -5.77 -7.98
CA LEU A 46 0.13 -5.02 -6.73
C LEU A 46 0.15 -3.51 -6.97
N LYS A 47 0.94 -3.05 -7.95
CA LYS A 47 1.01 -1.66 -8.35
C LYS A 47 -0.35 -1.15 -8.85
N THR A 48 -1.03 -1.93 -9.69
CA THR A 48 -2.38 -1.60 -10.17
C THR A 48 -3.37 -1.45 -9.01
N GLN A 49 -3.33 -2.37 -8.04
CA GLN A 49 -4.18 -2.33 -6.85
C GLN A 49 -3.95 -1.08 -6.00
N ILE A 50 -2.68 -0.66 -5.83
CA ILE A 50 -2.32 0.57 -5.11
C ILE A 50 -2.84 1.81 -5.86
N ILE A 51 -2.66 1.86 -7.19
CA ILE A 51 -3.17 2.96 -8.02
C ILE A 51 -4.70 3.05 -7.91
N ASP A 52 -5.39 1.92 -8.02
CA ASP A 52 -6.86 1.87 -7.90
C ASP A 52 -7.33 2.32 -6.52
N PHE A 53 -6.61 1.93 -5.46
CA PHE A 53 -6.88 2.38 -4.10
C PHE A 53 -6.73 3.90 -3.96
N LEU A 54 -5.63 4.47 -4.44
CA LEU A 54 -5.37 5.91 -4.45
C LEU A 54 -6.47 6.67 -5.23
N MET A 55 -6.80 6.21 -6.43
CA MET A 55 -7.82 6.83 -7.29
C MET A 55 -9.21 6.82 -6.65
N LYS A 56 -9.55 5.78 -5.89
CA LYS A 56 -10.86 5.65 -5.24
C LYS A 56 -10.97 6.46 -3.96
N ASN A 57 -9.94 6.49 -3.16
CA ASN A 57 -10.01 6.99 -1.78
C ASN A 57 -9.35 8.36 -1.59
N SER A 58 -8.20 8.61 -2.24
CA SER A 58 -7.40 9.78 -1.94
C SER A 58 -7.54 10.89 -2.99
N LEU A 59 -7.82 10.55 -4.24
CA LEU A 59 -7.85 11.51 -5.35
C LEU A 59 -9.25 12.02 -5.70
N LYS A 60 -10.31 11.40 -5.13
CA LYS A 60 -11.72 11.78 -5.40
C LYS A 60 -12.30 12.80 -4.46
N SER A 61 -11.71 13.01 -3.31
CA SER A 61 -12.26 13.93 -2.32
C SER A 61 -11.48 15.24 -2.32
N ASP A 62 -12.11 16.32 -1.86
CA ASP A 62 -11.50 17.55 -1.39
C ASP A 62 -10.44 17.33 -0.29
N TYR A 63 -10.06 16.08 -0.10
CA TYR A 63 -9.08 15.52 0.84
C TYR A 63 -7.66 15.99 0.58
N LEU A 64 -7.40 16.60 -0.56
CA LEU A 64 -6.14 17.26 -0.85
C LEU A 64 -6.10 18.64 -0.18
N SER A 65 -6.40 18.71 1.11
CA SER A 65 -6.10 19.91 1.89
C SER A 65 -4.58 20.14 1.85
N LYS A 66 -4.16 21.38 1.74
CA LYS A 66 -2.74 21.77 1.67
C LYS A 66 -1.88 21.18 2.81
N THR A 67 -2.49 20.77 3.91
CA THR A 67 -1.84 20.17 5.07
C THR A 67 -1.47 18.69 4.83
N GLN A 68 -2.32 17.95 4.13
CA GLN A 68 -2.07 16.53 3.80
C GLN A 68 -1.11 16.35 2.62
N LEU A 69 -0.94 17.39 1.79
CA LEU A 69 0.00 17.39 0.67
C LEU A 69 1.46 17.20 1.10
N LYS A 70 1.79 17.52 2.35
CA LYS A 70 3.18 17.48 2.84
C LYS A 70 3.60 16.13 3.40
N GLU A 71 2.66 15.27 3.79
CA GLU A 71 2.96 14.06 4.56
C GLU A 71 3.11 12.82 3.68
N GLY A 72 2.60 12.83 2.43
CA GLY A 72 2.61 11.66 1.57
C GLY A 72 1.65 10.57 2.02
N ILE A 73 1.60 9.48 1.25
CA ILE A 73 0.88 8.25 1.59
C ILE A 73 1.84 7.09 1.40
N ASP A 74 2.13 6.39 2.49
CA ASP A 74 3.02 5.25 2.51
C ASP A 74 2.27 3.93 2.58
N PHE A 75 2.74 2.95 1.81
CA PHE A 75 2.21 1.60 1.77
C PHE A 75 3.27 0.61 2.21
N TYR A 76 3.02 -0.05 3.32
CA TYR A 76 3.90 -1.06 3.89
C TYR A 76 3.24 -2.44 3.83
N ARG A 77 4.03 -3.48 3.77
CA ARG A 77 3.56 -4.85 3.93
C ARG A 77 3.12 -5.08 5.36
N TYR A 78 1.99 -5.76 5.54
CA TYR A 78 1.58 -6.26 6.84
C TYR A 78 2.42 -7.49 7.21
N THR A 79 3.18 -7.40 8.27
CA THR A 79 4.02 -8.47 8.81
C THR A 79 3.86 -8.54 10.34
N SER A 80 4.51 -9.52 10.98
CA SER A 80 4.61 -9.58 12.45
C SER A 80 5.18 -8.31 13.06
N ASP A 81 6.04 -7.61 12.33
CA ASP A 81 6.75 -6.44 12.83
C ASP A 81 5.99 -5.14 12.57
N THR A 82 5.32 -5.03 11.41
CA THR A 82 4.56 -3.83 11.04
C THR A 82 3.13 -3.82 11.59
N LYS A 83 2.57 -4.96 12.01
CA LYS A 83 1.19 -5.06 12.52
C LYS A 83 0.87 -4.10 13.66
N TYR A 84 1.85 -3.74 14.47
CA TYR A 84 1.70 -2.81 15.58
C TYR A 84 1.21 -1.41 15.16
N PHE A 85 1.44 -1.02 13.91
CA PHE A 85 0.95 0.25 13.38
C PHE A 85 -0.57 0.30 13.19
N ILE A 86 -1.26 -0.85 13.27
CA ILE A 86 -2.73 -0.93 13.17
C ILE A 86 -3.39 -1.61 14.38
N GLU A 87 -2.66 -2.43 15.13
CA GLU A 87 -3.22 -3.23 16.24
C GLU A 87 -3.08 -2.56 17.60
N ASN A 88 -2.30 -1.50 17.74
CA ASN A 88 -2.18 -0.74 18.98
C ASN A 88 -3.39 0.18 19.16
N GLU A 89 -4.32 -0.26 19.99
CA GLU A 89 -5.49 0.51 20.42
C GLU A 89 -5.19 1.41 21.62
N GLY A 90 -4.04 1.86 21.88
CA GLY A 90 -3.91 2.53 23.12
C GLY A 90 -2.76 3.48 23.32
N ASP A 91 -2.91 4.28 24.33
CA ASP A 91 -2.07 5.34 24.87
C ASP A 91 -0.60 4.96 25.12
N ASP A 92 -0.23 3.71 24.96
CA ASP A 92 1.12 3.19 25.16
C ASP A 92 1.95 3.20 23.86
N THR A 93 1.65 4.13 22.96
CA THR A 93 2.56 4.46 21.86
C THR A 93 3.86 5.12 22.34
N GLY A 94 4.14 5.03 23.61
CA GLY A 94 5.28 5.63 24.32
C GLY A 94 6.67 5.35 23.74
N GLY A 95 6.74 4.82 22.53
CA GLY A 95 7.97 4.55 21.82
C GLY A 95 7.90 4.65 20.30
N PHE A 96 6.73 4.73 19.68
CA PHE A 96 6.63 4.81 18.23
C PHE A 96 6.63 6.27 17.78
N SER A 97 7.82 6.79 17.53
CA SER A 97 7.97 8.04 16.79
C SER A 97 7.81 7.77 15.29
N GLN A 98 7.49 8.80 14.52
CA GLN A 98 7.48 8.71 13.05
C GLN A 98 8.81 8.16 12.48
N ASN A 99 9.91 8.31 13.24
CA ASN A 99 11.20 7.73 12.91
C ASN A 99 11.23 6.20 13.02
N SER A 100 10.37 5.60 13.84
CA SER A 100 10.35 4.14 14.01
C SER A 100 9.89 3.41 12.75
N ILE A 101 9.08 4.04 11.88
CA ILE A 101 8.66 3.39 10.64
C ILE A 101 9.78 3.32 9.61
N THR A 102 10.74 4.24 9.67
CA THR A 102 11.90 4.22 8.78
C THR A 102 12.82 3.02 9.02
N ASP A 103 12.70 2.38 10.18
CA ASP A 103 13.44 1.15 10.49
C ASP A 103 12.90 -0.04 9.69
N TYR A 104 11.67 0.06 9.16
CA TYR A 104 11.01 -0.99 8.36
C TYR A 104 11.06 -0.71 6.85
N THR A 105 12.11 -0.08 6.36
CA THR A 105 12.25 0.29 4.93
C THR A 105 12.13 -0.91 3.98
N GLU A 106 12.50 -2.12 4.42
CA GLU A 106 12.37 -3.34 3.63
C GLU A 106 10.91 -3.75 3.38
N GLU A 107 10.00 -3.31 4.24
CA GLU A 107 8.58 -3.57 4.12
C GLU A 107 7.82 -2.48 3.36
N ASN A 108 8.49 -1.39 2.98
CA ASN A 108 7.89 -0.33 2.18
C ASN A 108 7.68 -0.80 0.74
N ILE A 109 6.41 -0.89 0.32
CA ILE A 109 5.99 -1.31 -1.02
C ILE A 109 5.90 -0.13 -1.97
N ALA A 110 5.39 1.01 -1.48
CA ALA A 110 5.21 2.21 -2.29
C ALA A 110 5.04 3.46 -1.43
N THR A 111 5.38 4.61 -2.00
CA THR A 111 5.11 5.91 -1.40
C THR A 111 4.52 6.85 -2.45
N PHE A 112 3.40 7.50 -2.13
CA PHE A 112 2.76 8.47 -2.98
C PHE A 112 2.96 9.88 -2.41
N PHE A 113 3.58 10.75 -3.19
CA PHE A 113 3.82 12.15 -2.84
C PHE A 113 3.04 13.08 -3.74
N ILE A 114 2.50 14.14 -3.15
CA ILE A 114 1.95 15.28 -3.88
C ILE A 114 2.84 16.49 -3.60
N SER A 115 3.17 17.23 -4.64
CA SER A 115 3.96 18.46 -4.55
C SER A 115 3.36 19.53 -5.42
N GLU A 116 3.71 20.79 -5.13
CA GLU A 116 3.36 21.92 -5.96
C GLU A 116 4.20 21.94 -7.26
N CYS A 117 3.62 22.50 -8.32
CA CYS A 117 4.33 22.67 -9.57
C CYS A 117 5.37 23.80 -9.45
N LYS A 118 6.57 23.60 -10.01
CA LYS A 118 7.67 24.58 -9.92
C LYS A 118 7.34 25.98 -10.44
N LYS A 119 6.44 26.08 -11.44
CA LYS A 119 6.07 27.35 -12.09
C LYS A 119 4.80 27.97 -11.54
N ASP A 120 3.99 27.20 -10.82
CA ASP A 120 2.67 27.62 -10.35
C ASP A 120 2.32 26.79 -9.12
N SER A 121 2.51 27.37 -7.95
CA SER A 121 2.26 26.71 -6.66
C SER A 121 0.77 26.45 -6.38
N THR A 122 -0.14 26.96 -7.21
CA THR A 122 -1.57 26.63 -7.12
C THR A 122 -1.90 25.28 -7.78
N LYS A 123 -0.98 24.75 -8.57
CA LYS A 123 -1.13 23.49 -9.29
C LYS A 123 -0.30 22.37 -8.67
N LEU A 124 -0.73 21.13 -8.88
CA LEU A 124 -0.18 19.97 -8.19
C LEU A 124 0.34 18.90 -9.15
N VAL A 125 1.34 18.18 -8.69
CA VAL A 125 1.82 16.94 -9.29
C VAL A 125 1.88 15.85 -8.22
N GLY A 126 1.26 14.71 -8.51
CA GLY A 126 1.26 13.52 -7.64
C GLY A 126 2.05 12.38 -8.28
N LYS A 127 3.01 11.83 -7.56
CA LYS A 127 3.89 10.75 -8.01
C LYS A 127 3.85 9.57 -7.07
N LEU A 128 3.64 8.40 -7.64
CA LEU A 128 3.79 7.12 -6.95
C LEU A 128 5.21 6.59 -7.18
N TYR A 129 5.91 6.34 -6.10
CA TYR A 129 7.19 5.62 -6.08
C TYR A 129 6.89 4.19 -5.67
N PHE A 130 7.05 3.26 -6.60
CA PHE A 130 6.74 1.86 -6.37
C PHE A 130 8.03 1.05 -6.24
N TYR A 131 8.17 0.33 -5.15
CA TYR A 131 9.32 -0.51 -4.82
C TYR A 131 9.03 -2.00 -5.03
N GLY A 132 7.76 -2.38 -4.93
CA GLY A 132 7.27 -3.74 -5.17
C GLY A 132 7.52 -4.70 -4.01
N ASN A 133 7.54 -5.99 -4.36
CA ASN A 133 7.79 -7.07 -3.41
C ASN A 133 9.28 -7.28 -3.09
N ALA A 134 10.18 -6.79 -3.94
CA ALA A 134 11.60 -6.72 -3.63
C ALA A 134 11.85 -5.49 -2.75
N SER A 135 12.76 -5.62 -1.77
CA SER A 135 13.02 -4.55 -0.81
C SER A 135 13.34 -3.21 -1.48
N PHE A 136 13.09 -2.12 -0.77
CA PHE A 136 13.32 -0.71 -1.09
C PHE A 136 14.62 -0.40 -1.87
N SER A 137 15.63 -1.27 -1.77
CA SER A 137 16.95 -1.03 -2.33
C SER A 137 17.12 -1.38 -3.81
N SER A 138 16.20 -2.15 -4.43
CA SER A 138 16.57 -2.85 -5.67
C SER A 138 15.98 -2.29 -6.96
N LYS A 139 14.77 -1.75 -6.95
CA LYS A 139 14.14 -1.20 -8.15
C LYS A 139 13.06 -0.20 -7.77
N ARG A 140 13.13 0.98 -8.34
CA ARG A 140 12.16 2.05 -8.12
C ARG A 140 11.51 2.41 -9.45
N GLU A 141 10.20 2.19 -9.54
CA GLU A 141 9.39 2.70 -10.64
C GLU A 141 8.67 3.98 -10.19
N ILE A 142 8.55 4.95 -11.09
CA ILE A 142 7.89 6.23 -10.78
C ILE A 142 6.77 6.46 -11.78
N ASP A 143 5.54 6.55 -11.28
CA ASP A 143 4.36 6.90 -12.07
C ASP A 143 3.82 8.27 -11.65
N THR A 144 3.46 9.08 -12.62
CA THR A 144 2.79 10.35 -12.38
C THR A 144 1.28 10.15 -12.48
N LEU A 145 0.57 10.19 -11.34
CA LEU A 145 -0.87 9.95 -11.25
C LEU A 145 -1.68 11.25 -11.36
N ILE A 146 -1.12 12.38 -10.91
CA ILE A 146 -1.70 13.70 -11.01
C ILE A 146 -0.71 14.60 -11.77
N TYR A 147 -1.19 15.34 -12.77
CA TYR A 147 -0.36 16.31 -13.47
C TYR A 147 -1.16 17.54 -13.88
N HIS A 148 -1.11 18.57 -13.08
CA HIS A 148 -1.74 19.87 -13.34
C HIS A 148 -0.74 20.95 -13.78
N CYS A 149 0.53 20.61 -13.94
CA CYS A 149 1.64 21.55 -14.20
C CYS A 149 1.75 22.03 -15.67
N LYS A 150 0.63 22.15 -16.39
CA LYS A 150 0.62 22.71 -17.76
C LYS A 150 0.55 24.22 -17.75
#